data_754b538102f58561e5d3e0bd84f0e0fe
#
_entry.id   754b538102f58561e5d3e0bd84f0e0fe
#
_cell.length_a   1.000
_cell.length_b   1.000
_cell.length_c   1.000
_cell.angle_alpha   90.00
_cell.angle_beta   90.00
_cell.angle_gamma   90.00
#
_symmetry.space_group_name_H-M   'P 1'
#
loop_
_entity.id
_entity.type
_entity.pdbx_description
1 polymer ?
#
loop_
_entity_poly.entity_id
_entity_poly.type
_entity_poly.pdbx_seq_one_letter_code
_entity_poly.pdbx_strand_id
1 'polypeptide(L)'
;MNKKLFLAGLFCLVSFALQAQKDDLGLWTSVGMEKRLFRDFDISLEGEFRSRDKLSEVGRWSGSAGVAYKITNWLKAATAYTYIFYNHPSEITNKGNVIPEYWQPKHRFYFQLTGKVSLNRFTFSLRERWQYTYRPSQSVSKFDGDDGSPKDDEYVKGKGKNVLRSRLQATYNIPKCSLTPYASCELTHLLNDKGAIDKTRWTLGVEWKLSKHHGLDFYYLYQNHADEDEANGHVIGAGYTFKF
;
A
#
# COMPACT_ATOMS: atom_id res chain seq x y z
N MET A 1 20.78 3.83 24.97
CA MET A 1 19.36 4.25 24.77
C MET A 1 18.47 3.29 25.52
N ASN A 2 17.75 3.74 26.51
CA ASN A 2 16.96 2.89 27.42
C ASN A 2 15.83 2.18 26.66
N LYS A 3 15.86 0.84 26.62
CA LYS A 3 14.80 0.00 26.03
C LYS A 3 13.39 0.36 26.53
N LYS A 4 13.31 0.83 27.79
CA LYS A 4 12.05 1.29 28.42
C LYS A 4 11.49 2.58 27.80
N LEU A 5 12.36 3.53 27.40
CA LEU A 5 11.93 4.76 26.71
C LEU A 5 11.41 4.48 25.28
N PHE A 6 12.02 3.52 24.60
CA PHE A 6 11.56 3.09 23.26
C PHE A 6 10.21 2.38 23.32
N LEU A 7 10.00 1.50 24.31
CA LEU A 7 8.70 0.84 24.52
C LEU A 7 7.61 1.84 24.93
N ALA A 8 7.94 2.82 25.78
CA ALA A 8 7.00 3.87 26.19
C ALA A 8 6.60 4.77 25.03
N GLY A 9 7.55 5.12 24.13
CA GLY A 9 7.26 5.87 22.91
C GLY A 9 6.38 5.11 21.94
N LEU A 10 6.59 3.79 21.78
CA LEU A 10 5.76 2.93 20.95
C LEU A 10 4.34 2.79 21.53
N PHE A 11 4.21 2.70 22.85
CA PHE A 11 2.92 2.62 23.53
C PHE A 11 2.12 3.91 23.46
N CYS A 12 2.78 5.09 23.55
CA CYS A 12 2.15 6.39 23.32
C CYS A 12 1.63 6.56 21.89
N LEU A 13 2.36 6.07 20.87
CA LEU A 13 1.89 6.13 19.47
C LEU A 13 0.64 5.28 19.24
N VAL A 14 0.51 4.13 19.91
CA VAL A 14 -0.67 3.27 19.82
C VAL A 14 -1.88 3.92 20.51
N SER A 15 -1.67 4.66 21.62
CA SER A 15 -2.76 5.31 22.35
C SER A 15 -3.38 6.49 21.57
N PHE A 16 -2.61 7.21 20.75
CA PHE A 16 -3.14 8.27 19.88
C PHE A 16 -4.00 7.72 18.73
N ALA A 17 -3.72 6.51 18.24
CA ALA A 17 -4.51 5.86 17.19
C ALA A 17 -5.93 5.46 17.65
N LEU A 18 -6.15 5.26 18.97
CA LEU A 18 -7.45 4.84 19.51
C LEU A 18 -8.46 5.98 19.67
N GLN A 19 -8.08 7.25 19.49
CA GLN A 19 -8.99 8.39 19.66
C GLN A 19 -9.66 8.86 18.36
N ALA A 20 -9.31 8.29 17.21
CA ALA A 20 -9.88 8.65 15.91
C ALA A 20 -11.23 7.94 15.66
N GLN A 21 -12.29 8.39 16.32
CA GLN A 21 -13.65 7.79 16.23
C GLN A 21 -14.33 7.89 14.86
N LYS A 22 -13.76 8.62 13.90
CA LYS A 22 -14.32 8.81 12.54
C LYS A 22 -13.51 8.13 11.44
N ASP A 23 -12.25 7.78 11.69
CA ASP A 23 -11.37 7.19 10.70
C ASP A 23 -11.38 5.67 10.80
N ASP A 24 -11.17 5.01 9.66
CA ASP A 24 -11.08 3.56 9.60
C ASP A 24 -9.69 3.07 10.04
N LEU A 25 -9.61 1.83 10.53
CA LEU A 25 -8.36 1.15 10.87
C LEU A 25 -8.19 -0.09 9.98
N GLY A 26 -7.09 -0.12 9.23
CA GLY A 26 -6.69 -1.23 8.38
C GLY A 26 -5.44 -1.95 8.87
N LEU A 27 -5.31 -3.21 8.50
CA LEU A 27 -4.09 -4.00 8.62
C LEU A 27 -3.56 -4.33 7.22
N TRP A 28 -2.30 -3.99 6.95
CA TRP A 28 -1.63 -4.35 5.71
C TRP A 28 -0.48 -5.29 6.03
N THR A 29 -0.50 -6.48 5.44
CA THR A 29 0.59 -7.43 5.60
C THR A 29 1.15 -7.84 4.26
N SER A 30 2.47 -8.02 4.17
CA SER A 30 3.12 -8.48 2.95
C SER A 30 4.22 -9.50 3.22
N VAL A 31 4.41 -10.39 2.24
CA VAL A 31 5.51 -11.33 2.17
C VAL A 31 6.16 -11.18 0.82
N GLY A 32 7.46 -10.85 0.82
CA GLY A 32 8.24 -10.62 -0.38
C GLY A 32 9.45 -11.54 -0.50
N MET A 33 9.86 -11.79 -1.74
CA MET A 33 11.09 -12.45 -2.10
C MET A 33 11.86 -11.59 -3.09
N GLU A 34 13.15 -11.39 -2.85
CA GLU A 34 14.04 -10.64 -3.73
C GLU A 34 15.25 -11.51 -4.10
N LYS A 35 15.60 -11.54 -5.37
CA LYS A 35 16.81 -12.20 -5.85
C LYS A 35 17.62 -11.28 -6.75
N ARG A 36 18.90 -11.15 -6.47
CA ARG A 36 19.85 -10.50 -7.37
C ARG A 36 20.29 -11.50 -8.44
N LEU A 37 19.93 -11.22 -9.70
CA LEU A 37 20.35 -12.04 -10.83
C LEU A 37 21.73 -11.64 -11.36
N PHE A 38 21.97 -10.33 -11.46
CA PHE A 38 23.24 -9.74 -11.91
C PHE A 38 23.62 -8.61 -10.95
N ARG A 39 24.81 -8.05 -11.14
CA ARG A 39 25.38 -7.03 -10.24
C ARG A 39 24.40 -5.89 -9.89
N ASP A 40 23.61 -5.43 -10.85
CA ASP A 40 22.74 -4.25 -10.73
C ASP A 40 21.27 -4.55 -11.07
N PHE A 41 20.90 -5.85 -11.21
CA PHE A 41 19.58 -6.28 -11.60
C PHE A 41 18.97 -7.21 -10.57
N ASP A 42 17.85 -6.77 -9.98
CA ASP A 42 17.09 -7.50 -8.98
C ASP A 42 15.72 -7.91 -9.55
N ILE A 43 15.23 -9.10 -9.19
CA ILE A 43 13.84 -9.53 -9.40
C ILE A 43 13.14 -9.62 -8.05
N SER A 44 11.83 -9.42 -8.03
CA SER A 44 11.02 -9.49 -6.82
C SER A 44 9.66 -10.14 -7.08
N LEU A 45 9.19 -10.87 -6.08
CA LEU A 45 7.82 -11.36 -5.97
C LEU A 45 7.28 -10.89 -4.61
N GLU A 46 6.02 -10.47 -4.55
CA GLU A 46 5.38 -10.04 -3.32
C GLU A 46 3.91 -10.45 -3.30
N GLY A 47 3.46 -10.99 -2.18
CA GLY A 47 2.06 -11.17 -1.83
C GLY A 47 1.65 -10.15 -0.77
N GLU A 48 0.49 -9.52 -0.91
CA GLU A 48 -0.01 -8.54 0.05
C GLU A 48 -1.47 -8.84 0.40
N PHE A 49 -1.80 -8.67 1.66
CA PHE A 49 -3.16 -8.69 2.21
C PHE A 49 -3.48 -7.34 2.84
N ARG A 50 -4.72 -6.86 2.66
CA ARG A 50 -5.24 -5.66 3.33
C ARG A 50 -6.62 -5.89 3.89
N SER A 51 -6.82 -5.46 5.13
CA SER A 51 -8.13 -5.33 5.74
C SER A 51 -8.59 -3.87 5.81
N ARG A 52 -9.87 -3.67 6.04
CA ARG A 52 -10.54 -2.40 6.26
C ARG A 52 -11.63 -2.56 7.32
N ASP A 53 -12.43 -1.54 7.55
CA ASP A 53 -13.54 -1.51 8.51
C ASP A 53 -13.15 -2.05 9.89
N LYS A 54 -12.16 -1.38 10.51
CA LYS A 54 -11.63 -1.72 11.84
C LYS A 54 -11.16 -3.17 11.93
N LEU A 55 -10.54 -3.67 10.85
CA LEU A 55 -10.02 -5.03 10.69
C LEU A 55 -11.09 -6.12 10.47
N SER A 56 -12.37 -5.78 10.40
CA SER A 56 -13.48 -6.75 10.27
C SER A 56 -13.63 -7.29 8.85
N GLU A 57 -13.26 -6.50 7.85
CA GLU A 57 -13.44 -6.87 6.45
C GLU A 57 -12.11 -7.06 5.71
N VAL A 58 -12.10 -8.06 4.84
CA VAL A 58 -11.01 -8.26 3.88
C VAL A 58 -11.19 -7.26 2.74
N GLY A 59 -10.27 -6.29 2.61
CA GLY A 59 -10.30 -5.33 1.52
C GLY A 59 -9.73 -5.91 0.23
N ARG A 60 -8.57 -6.60 0.29
CA ARG A 60 -7.96 -7.19 -0.89
C ARG A 60 -6.84 -8.18 -0.62
N TRP A 61 -6.57 -9.00 -1.64
CA TRP A 61 -5.33 -9.74 -1.84
C TRP A 61 -4.63 -9.24 -3.09
N SER A 62 -3.32 -9.22 -3.11
CA SER A 62 -2.60 -8.92 -4.33
C SER A 62 -1.29 -9.70 -4.43
N GLY A 63 -0.89 -10.01 -5.67
CA GLY A 63 0.38 -10.61 -6.02
C GLY A 63 1.12 -9.71 -7.02
N SER A 64 2.39 -9.46 -6.78
CA SER A 64 3.25 -8.61 -7.63
C SER A 64 4.48 -9.37 -8.11
N ALA A 65 4.86 -9.12 -9.36
CA ALA A 65 6.16 -9.53 -9.91
C ALA A 65 6.85 -8.30 -10.49
N GLY A 66 8.11 -8.09 -10.13
CA GLY A 66 8.83 -6.89 -10.51
C GLY A 66 10.30 -7.12 -10.81
N VAL A 67 10.87 -6.14 -11.50
CA VAL A 67 12.28 -6.06 -11.81
C VAL A 67 12.81 -4.68 -11.45
N ALA A 68 14.06 -4.61 -11.04
CA ALA A 68 14.69 -3.35 -10.71
C ALA A 68 16.14 -3.34 -11.20
N TYR A 69 16.58 -2.19 -11.68
CA TYR A 69 17.91 -1.95 -12.20
C TYR A 69 18.56 -0.74 -11.52
N LYS A 70 19.75 -0.94 -11.02
CA LYS A 70 20.56 0.12 -10.42
C LYS A 70 21.32 0.84 -11.53
N ILE A 71 20.82 2.01 -11.95
CA ILE A 71 21.42 2.82 -13.02
C ILE A 71 22.75 3.42 -12.54
N THR A 72 22.74 3.98 -11.34
CA THR A 72 23.93 4.54 -10.67
C THR A 72 23.89 4.20 -9.17
N ASN A 73 24.91 4.62 -8.40
CA ASN A 73 24.91 4.42 -6.95
C ASN A 73 23.78 5.19 -6.22
N TRP A 74 23.25 6.22 -6.84
CA TRP A 74 22.20 7.07 -6.26
C TRP A 74 20.85 6.98 -6.99
N LEU A 75 20.77 6.31 -8.18
CA LEU A 75 19.55 6.21 -9.00
C LEU A 75 19.22 4.74 -9.31
N LYS A 76 17.99 4.33 -9.00
CA LYS A 76 17.43 3.00 -9.29
C LYS A 76 16.12 3.16 -10.07
N ALA A 77 15.96 2.40 -11.15
CA ALA A 77 14.70 2.23 -11.87
C ALA A 77 14.07 0.90 -11.47
N ALA A 78 12.73 0.83 -11.50
CA ALA A 78 12.01 -0.43 -11.32
C ALA A 78 10.67 -0.40 -12.05
N THR A 79 10.19 -1.59 -12.42
CA THR A 79 8.86 -1.79 -12.98
C THR A 79 8.27 -3.06 -12.40
N ALA A 80 6.95 -3.11 -12.26
CA ALA A 80 6.26 -4.33 -11.86
C ALA A 80 4.84 -4.37 -12.38
N TYR A 81 4.33 -5.59 -12.43
CA TYR A 81 2.94 -5.91 -12.60
C TYR A 81 2.38 -6.42 -11.27
N THR A 82 1.16 -5.97 -10.92
CA THR A 82 0.42 -6.44 -9.75
C THR A 82 -0.98 -6.87 -10.17
N TYR A 83 -1.34 -8.11 -9.84
CA TYR A 83 -2.72 -8.58 -9.87
C TYR A 83 -3.34 -8.32 -8.51
N ILE A 84 -4.48 -7.64 -8.48
CA ILE A 84 -5.22 -7.28 -7.26
C ILE A 84 -6.59 -7.93 -7.37
N PHE A 85 -6.98 -8.67 -6.35
CA PHE A 85 -8.31 -9.20 -6.17
C PHE A 85 -8.91 -8.53 -4.95
N TYR A 86 -9.88 -7.63 -5.18
CA TYR A 86 -10.42 -6.79 -4.13
C TYR A 86 -11.91 -7.00 -3.94
N ASN A 87 -12.33 -6.77 -2.71
CA ASN A 87 -13.66 -6.94 -2.22
C ASN A 87 -14.42 -5.63 -2.27
N HIS A 88 -15.56 -5.61 -2.95
CA HIS A 88 -16.55 -4.55 -2.86
C HIS A 88 -17.51 -4.85 -1.72
N PRO A 89 -17.75 -3.91 -0.78
CA PRO A 89 -18.78 -4.08 0.22
C PRO A 89 -20.16 -4.15 -0.42
N SER A 90 -21.11 -4.74 0.28
CA SER A 90 -22.52 -4.64 -0.11
C SER A 90 -22.95 -3.19 -0.13
N GLU A 91 -23.70 -2.79 -1.16
CA GLU A 91 -24.22 -1.43 -1.30
C GLU A 91 -25.72 -1.41 -1.59
N ILE A 92 -26.39 -0.37 -1.12
CA ILE A 92 -27.78 -0.08 -1.46
C ILE A 92 -27.77 1.01 -2.53
N THR A 93 -28.34 0.72 -3.70
CA THR A 93 -28.43 1.68 -4.80
C THR A 93 -29.43 2.80 -4.49
N ASN A 94 -29.36 3.92 -5.21
CA ASN A 94 -30.30 5.02 -5.06
C ASN A 94 -31.79 4.64 -5.30
N LYS A 95 -32.03 3.47 -5.92
CA LYS A 95 -33.38 2.94 -6.16
C LYS A 95 -33.81 1.93 -5.09
N GLY A 96 -33.06 1.78 -4.00
CA GLY A 96 -33.35 0.84 -2.93
C GLY A 96 -32.92 -0.61 -3.21
N ASN A 97 -32.33 -0.93 -4.36
CA ASN A 97 -31.87 -2.29 -4.65
C ASN A 97 -30.56 -2.58 -3.91
N VAL A 98 -30.36 -3.84 -3.55
CA VAL A 98 -29.16 -4.33 -2.87
C VAL A 98 -28.23 -5.01 -3.88
N ILE A 99 -26.99 -4.58 -3.94
CA ILE A 99 -25.90 -5.28 -4.58
C ILE A 99 -25.10 -5.96 -3.47
N PRO A 100 -25.05 -7.30 -3.39
CA PRO A 100 -24.28 -8.00 -2.37
C PRO A 100 -22.79 -7.75 -2.52
N GLU A 101 -22.04 -8.08 -1.49
CA GLU A 101 -20.59 -8.12 -1.53
C GLU A 101 -20.09 -8.98 -2.71
N TYR A 102 -19.11 -8.47 -3.47
CA TYR A 102 -18.52 -9.20 -4.59
C TYR A 102 -17.05 -8.90 -4.76
N TRP A 103 -16.32 -9.83 -5.36
CA TRP A 103 -14.91 -9.70 -5.64
C TRP A 103 -14.65 -9.34 -7.10
N GLN A 104 -13.67 -8.45 -7.33
CA GLN A 104 -13.32 -8.00 -8.66
C GLN A 104 -11.80 -7.91 -8.84
N PRO A 105 -11.26 -8.36 -10.00
CA PRO A 105 -9.85 -8.18 -10.30
C PRO A 105 -9.51 -6.75 -10.71
N LYS A 106 -8.28 -6.31 -10.41
CA LYS A 106 -7.62 -5.14 -10.98
C LYS A 106 -6.23 -5.55 -11.48
N HIS A 107 -5.82 -5.00 -12.60
CA HIS A 107 -4.49 -5.15 -13.16
C HIS A 107 -3.74 -3.83 -12.99
N ARG A 108 -2.56 -3.87 -12.38
CA ARG A 108 -1.75 -2.67 -12.12
C ARG A 108 -0.37 -2.84 -12.70
N PHE A 109 0.05 -1.83 -13.48
CA PHE A 109 1.42 -1.69 -13.95
C PHE A 109 2.01 -0.42 -13.35
N TYR A 110 3.29 -0.45 -13.02
CA TYR A 110 3.99 0.77 -12.65
C TYR A 110 5.42 0.80 -13.20
N PHE A 111 5.91 2.01 -13.42
CA PHE A 111 7.31 2.32 -13.61
C PHE A 111 7.73 3.34 -12.56
N GLN A 112 8.91 3.17 -11.97
CA GLN A 112 9.41 4.10 -10.96
C GLN A 112 10.88 4.39 -11.10
N LEU A 113 11.26 5.61 -10.70
CA LEU A 113 12.60 6.05 -10.47
C LEU A 113 12.77 6.38 -8.99
N THR A 114 13.88 5.99 -8.40
CA THR A 114 14.20 6.32 -7.01
C THR A 114 15.60 6.87 -6.93
N GLY A 115 15.72 8.16 -6.58
CA GLY A 115 16.95 8.82 -6.25
C GLY A 115 17.24 8.76 -4.75
N LYS A 116 18.52 8.63 -4.35
CA LYS A 116 18.96 8.60 -2.93
C LYS A 116 20.17 9.47 -2.71
N VAL A 117 20.16 10.19 -1.59
CA VAL A 117 21.29 10.99 -1.10
C VAL A 117 21.51 10.67 0.38
N SER A 118 22.75 10.42 0.78
CA SER A 118 23.11 10.14 2.17
C SER A 118 23.93 11.29 2.77
N LEU A 119 23.48 11.79 3.92
CA LEU A 119 24.14 12.82 4.70
C LEU A 119 24.38 12.28 6.11
N ASN A 120 25.63 11.96 6.44
CA ASN A 120 25.98 11.32 7.70
C ASN A 120 25.17 10.03 7.97
N ARG A 121 24.25 10.09 8.94
CA ARG A 121 23.40 8.96 9.33
C ARG A 121 22.03 8.98 8.67
N PHE A 122 21.69 10.06 8.00
CA PHE A 122 20.42 10.17 7.28
C PHE A 122 20.59 9.78 5.81
N THR A 123 19.60 9.06 5.29
CA THR A 123 19.45 8.82 3.87
C THR A 123 18.09 9.37 3.46
N PHE A 124 18.09 10.30 2.53
CA PHE A 124 16.88 10.84 1.91
C PHE A 124 16.68 10.16 0.57
N SER A 125 15.46 9.77 0.26
CA SER A 125 15.09 9.22 -1.05
C SER A 125 13.85 9.89 -1.59
N LEU A 126 13.90 10.22 -2.89
CA LEU A 126 12.74 10.67 -3.66
C LEU A 126 12.39 9.57 -4.66
N ARG A 127 11.14 9.12 -4.63
CA ARG A 127 10.60 8.14 -5.56
C ARG A 127 9.46 8.76 -6.37
N GLU A 128 9.62 8.75 -7.67
CA GLU A 128 8.57 9.06 -8.63
C GLU A 128 8.08 7.78 -9.26
N ARG A 129 6.76 7.51 -9.17
CA ARG A 129 6.12 6.31 -9.70
C ARG A 129 4.94 6.70 -10.57
N TRP A 130 5.04 6.44 -11.86
CA TRP A 130 3.87 6.38 -12.72
C TRP A 130 3.19 5.02 -12.54
N GLN A 131 1.85 5.01 -12.43
CA GLN A 131 1.06 3.82 -12.21
C GLN A 131 -0.22 3.88 -13.02
N TYR A 132 -0.49 2.80 -13.76
CA TYR A 132 -1.76 2.56 -14.42
C TYR A 132 -2.46 1.37 -13.75
N THR A 133 -3.73 1.54 -13.37
CA THR A 133 -4.57 0.49 -12.80
C THR A 133 -5.81 0.35 -13.65
N TYR A 134 -6.06 -0.85 -14.17
CA TYR A 134 -7.23 -1.20 -14.95
C TYR A 134 -8.12 -2.16 -14.18
N ARG A 135 -9.41 -1.86 -14.10
CA ARG A 135 -10.48 -2.68 -13.56
C ARG A 135 -11.34 -3.15 -14.73
N PRO A 136 -11.43 -4.47 -15.03
CA PRO A 136 -12.32 -4.99 -16.06
C PRO A 136 -13.79 -4.72 -15.73
N SER A 137 -14.65 -4.77 -16.74
CA SER A 137 -16.10 -4.79 -16.53
C SER A 137 -16.54 -6.12 -15.96
N GLN A 138 -17.64 -6.10 -15.18
CA GLN A 138 -18.22 -7.28 -14.55
C GLN A 138 -19.73 -7.09 -14.38
N SER A 139 -20.52 -8.14 -14.60
CA SER A 139 -21.92 -8.19 -14.17
C SER A 139 -21.99 -8.71 -12.75
N VAL A 140 -22.79 -8.07 -11.91
CA VAL A 140 -22.97 -8.42 -10.50
C VAL A 140 -24.46 -8.58 -10.20
N SER A 141 -24.79 -9.55 -9.36
CA SER A 141 -26.17 -9.82 -8.99
C SER A 141 -26.77 -8.64 -8.21
N LYS A 142 -28.04 -8.36 -8.48
CA LYS A 142 -28.79 -7.29 -7.84
C LYS A 142 -30.13 -7.81 -7.37
N PHE A 143 -30.57 -7.38 -6.22
CA PHE A 143 -31.82 -7.79 -5.57
C PHE A 143 -32.67 -6.57 -5.21
N ASP A 144 -33.96 -6.76 -5.17
CA ASP A 144 -34.89 -5.78 -4.60
C ASP A 144 -34.61 -5.63 -3.11
N GLY A 145 -34.58 -4.39 -2.61
CA GLY A 145 -34.30 -4.13 -1.19
C GLY A 145 -35.49 -4.37 -0.27
N ASP A 146 -36.72 -4.41 -0.83
CA ASP A 146 -37.95 -4.58 -0.05
C ASP A 146 -38.29 -6.06 0.17
N ASP A 147 -38.28 -6.86 -0.90
CA ASP A 147 -38.68 -8.27 -0.87
C ASP A 147 -37.56 -9.27 -1.16
N GLY A 148 -36.36 -8.79 -1.49
CA GLY A 148 -35.21 -9.65 -1.79
C GLY A 148 -35.31 -10.39 -3.12
N SER A 149 -36.27 -10.06 -3.98
CA SER A 149 -36.42 -10.71 -5.29
C SER A 149 -35.24 -10.37 -6.21
N PRO A 150 -34.77 -11.34 -7.04
CA PRO A 150 -33.71 -11.08 -8.00
C PRO A 150 -34.15 -10.06 -9.05
N LYS A 151 -33.27 -9.11 -9.37
CA LYS A 151 -33.39 -8.12 -10.46
C LYS A 151 -32.34 -8.44 -11.54
N ASP A 152 -32.48 -7.75 -12.68
CA ASP A 152 -31.45 -7.81 -13.71
C ASP A 152 -30.09 -7.41 -13.14
N ASP A 153 -29.05 -8.14 -13.48
CA ASP A 153 -27.68 -7.90 -13.04
C ASP A 153 -27.24 -6.47 -13.31
N GLU A 154 -26.49 -5.88 -12.39
CA GLU A 154 -25.87 -4.58 -12.57
C GLU A 154 -24.57 -4.72 -13.37
N TYR A 155 -24.44 -3.98 -14.47
CA TYR A 155 -23.23 -3.97 -15.28
C TYR A 155 -22.25 -2.90 -14.77
N VAL A 156 -21.22 -3.34 -14.06
CA VAL A 156 -20.12 -2.49 -13.59
C VAL A 156 -19.13 -2.28 -14.71
N LYS A 157 -19.11 -1.08 -15.29
CA LYS A 157 -18.23 -0.73 -16.42
C LYS A 157 -16.75 -0.74 -16.01
N GLY A 158 -15.90 -1.30 -16.87
CA GLY A 158 -14.45 -1.25 -16.71
C GLY A 158 -13.91 0.17 -16.67
N LYS A 159 -12.87 0.41 -15.87
CA LYS A 159 -12.27 1.74 -15.66
C LYS A 159 -10.77 1.66 -15.55
N GLY A 160 -10.07 2.61 -16.18
CA GLY A 160 -8.64 2.84 -16.04
C GLY A 160 -8.35 4.07 -15.18
N LYS A 161 -7.34 3.98 -14.30
CA LYS A 161 -6.84 5.09 -13.46
C LYS A 161 -5.35 5.25 -13.69
N ASN A 162 -4.94 6.45 -14.11
CA ASN A 162 -3.54 6.86 -14.27
C ASN A 162 -3.16 7.79 -13.12
N VAL A 163 -2.09 7.48 -12.42
CA VAL A 163 -1.60 8.32 -11.32
C VAL A 163 -0.08 8.47 -11.36
N LEU A 164 0.39 9.60 -10.86
CA LEU A 164 1.78 9.82 -10.47
C LEU A 164 1.85 9.85 -8.95
N ARG A 165 2.78 9.06 -8.37
CA ARG A 165 2.99 8.99 -6.92
C ARG A 165 4.40 9.45 -6.60
N SER A 166 4.48 10.57 -5.88
CA SER A 166 5.74 11.18 -5.44
C SER A 166 5.94 10.91 -3.96
N ARG A 167 7.00 10.18 -3.58
CA ARG A 167 7.30 9.86 -2.18
C ARG A 167 8.66 10.38 -1.77
N LEU A 168 8.67 11.23 -0.75
CA LEU A 168 9.87 11.62 -0.02
C LEU A 168 9.99 10.77 1.25
N GLN A 169 11.15 10.17 1.48
CA GLN A 169 11.42 9.36 2.67
C GLN A 169 12.77 9.75 3.28
N ALA A 170 12.79 9.89 4.59
CA ALA A 170 13.99 10.05 5.40
C ALA A 170 14.21 8.80 6.25
N THR A 171 15.39 8.23 6.19
CA THR A 171 15.78 7.01 6.92
C THR A 171 16.97 7.35 7.81
N TYR A 172 16.98 6.86 9.05
CA TYR A 172 18.06 7.08 9.99
C TYR A 172 18.83 5.80 10.30
N ASN A 173 20.12 5.77 10.01
CA ASN A 173 20.99 4.62 10.29
C ASN A 173 21.53 4.70 11.71
N ILE A 174 21.04 3.85 12.61
CA ILE A 174 21.50 3.74 13.99
C ILE A 174 22.78 2.89 13.99
N PRO A 175 23.93 3.42 14.46
CA PRO A 175 25.20 2.68 14.48
C PRO A 175 25.09 1.39 15.29
N LYS A 176 25.63 0.29 14.75
CA LYS A 176 25.66 -1.03 15.41
C LYS A 176 24.26 -1.55 15.80
N CYS A 177 23.20 -1.11 15.11
CA CYS A 177 21.84 -1.54 15.34
C CYS A 177 21.26 -2.10 14.02
N SER A 178 20.51 -3.18 14.11
CA SER A 178 19.79 -3.78 12.96
C SER A 178 18.48 -3.08 12.64
N LEU A 179 18.06 -2.11 13.46
CA LEU A 179 16.84 -1.33 13.28
C LEU A 179 17.16 -0.03 12.54
N THR A 180 16.34 0.28 11.56
CA THR A 180 16.45 1.47 10.71
C THR A 180 15.11 2.19 10.67
N PRO A 181 14.88 3.17 11.56
CA PRO A 181 13.64 3.95 11.54
C PRO A 181 13.57 4.85 10.32
N TYR A 182 12.35 5.08 9.83
CA TYR A 182 12.08 5.98 8.71
C TYR A 182 10.77 6.73 8.87
N ALA A 183 10.67 7.86 8.16
CA ALA A 183 9.45 8.61 7.97
C ALA A 183 9.29 8.92 6.49
N SER A 184 8.06 8.90 5.97
CA SER A 184 7.80 9.30 4.58
C SER A 184 6.48 10.04 4.42
N CYS A 185 6.45 10.88 3.37
CA CYS A 185 5.25 11.52 2.86
C CYS A 185 5.10 11.13 1.38
N GLU A 186 3.92 10.70 0.99
CA GLU A 186 3.60 10.33 -0.39
C GLU A 186 2.35 11.09 -0.86
N LEU A 187 2.46 11.71 -2.02
CA LEU A 187 1.37 12.36 -2.72
C LEU A 187 1.00 11.53 -3.95
N THR A 188 -0.28 11.35 -4.20
CA THR A 188 -0.81 10.71 -5.42
C THR A 188 -1.55 11.76 -6.23
N HIS A 189 -1.14 11.94 -7.48
CA HIS A 189 -1.72 12.88 -8.42
C HIS A 189 -2.50 12.13 -9.51
N LEU A 190 -3.72 12.55 -9.78
CA LEU A 190 -4.54 12.04 -10.89
C LEU A 190 -4.05 12.66 -12.21
N LEU A 191 -3.46 11.87 -13.09
CA LEU A 191 -3.01 12.36 -14.39
C LEU A 191 -4.16 12.64 -15.35
N ASN A 192 -5.30 11.97 -15.15
CA ASN A 192 -6.51 12.20 -15.96
C ASN A 192 -7.30 13.43 -15.50
N ASP A 193 -6.92 14.08 -14.39
CA ASP A 193 -7.58 15.26 -13.82
C ASP A 193 -6.56 16.37 -13.52
N LYS A 194 -5.89 16.85 -14.55
CA LYS A 194 -4.92 17.97 -14.52
C LYS A 194 -3.88 17.88 -13.39
N GLY A 195 -3.60 16.69 -12.88
CA GLY A 195 -2.63 16.47 -11.79
C GLY A 195 -3.15 16.82 -10.39
N ALA A 196 -4.45 16.86 -10.18
CA ALA A 196 -5.03 17.09 -8.84
C ALA A 196 -4.53 16.06 -7.84
N ILE A 197 -4.30 16.48 -6.59
CA ILE A 197 -3.91 15.60 -5.50
C ILE A 197 -5.13 14.77 -5.11
N ASP A 198 -5.04 13.46 -5.33
CA ASP A 198 -6.08 12.48 -5.01
C ASP A 198 -5.92 11.92 -3.59
N LYS A 199 -4.65 11.66 -3.19
CA LYS A 199 -4.35 10.98 -1.92
C LYS A 199 -3.04 11.48 -1.32
N THR A 200 -3.02 11.63 0.00
CA THR A 200 -1.80 11.90 0.77
C THR A 200 -1.60 10.78 1.79
N ARG A 201 -0.35 10.31 1.94
CA ARG A 201 0.04 9.30 2.91
C ARG A 201 1.23 9.77 3.74
N TRP A 202 1.12 9.60 5.05
CA TRP A 202 2.20 9.80 6.00
C TRP A 202 2.54 8.46 6.64
N THR A 203 3.81 8.09 6.64
CA THR A 203 4.23 6.80 7.18
C THR A 203 5.37 7.01 8.18
N LEU A 204 5.28 6.34 9.31
CA LEU A 204 6.36 6.17 10.28
C LEU A 204 6.60 4.67 10.42
N GLY A 205 7.85 4.24 10.30
CA GLY A 205 8.14 2.81 10.35
C GLY A 205 9.56 2.51 10.79
N VAL A 206 9.81 1.21 10.92
CA VAL A 206 11.12 0.66 11.24
C VAL A 206 11.38 -0.59 10.43
N GLU A 207 12.44 -0.55 9.64
CA GLU A 207 12.99 -1.75 9.00
C GLU A 207 13.90 -2.47 9.99
N TRP A 208 13.73 -3.77 10.13
CA TRP A 208 14.55 -4.63 10.98
C TRP A 208 15.26 -5.70 10.15
N LYS A 209 16.58 -5.60 10.06
CA LYS A 209 17.42 -6.60 9.44
C LYS A 209 17.70 -7.73 10.44
N LEU A 210 16.96 -8.84 10.35
CA LEU A 210 17.18 -10.01 11.17
C LEU A 210 18.47 -10.75 10.77
N SER A 211 18.74 -10.82 9.46
CA SER A 211 19.95 -11.42 8.91
C SER A 211 20.28 -10.82 7.54
N LYS A 212 21.26 -11.43 6.82
CA LYS A 212 21.56 -11.05 5.43
C LYS A 212 20.40 -11.35 4.47
N HIS A 213 19.59 -12.35 4.81
CA HIS A 213 18.50 -12.86 3.99
C HIS A 213 17.09 -12.48 4.49
N HIS A 214 16.94 -12.11 5.75
CA HIS A 214 15.66 -11.89 6.38
C HIS A 214 15.50 -10.44 6.82
N GLY A 215 14.46 -9.78 6.36
CA GLY A 215 14.06 -8.43 6.75
C GLY A 215 12.61 -8.39 7.20
N LEU A 216 12.32 -7.57 8.21
CA LEU A 216 10.97 -7.20 8.63
C LEU A 216 10.82 -5.70 8.47
N ASP A 217 9.60 -5.27 8.19
CA ASP A 217 9.18 -3.87 8.17
C ASP A 217 7.90 -3.73 8.99
N PHE A 218 7.89 -2.83 9.95
CA PHE A 218 6.71 -2.49 10.75
C PHE A 218 6.46 -1.00 10.61
N TYR A 219 5.23 -0.63 10.30
CA TYR A 219 4.90 0.76 10.11
C TYR A 219 3.48 1.10 10.54
N TYR A 220 3.32 2.37 10.85
CA TYR A 220 2.05 3.04 10.96
C TYR A 220 1.93 4.02 9.80
N LEU A 221 0.77 4.03 9.15
CA LEU A 221 0.47 4.90 8.04
C LEU A 221 -0.87 5.60 8.30
N TYR A 222 -0.90 6.89 8.03
CA TYR A 222 -2.13 7.67 7.95
C TYR A 222 -2.37 8.08 6.49
N GLN A 223 -3.59 7.88 5.99
CA GLN A 223 -3.95 8.30 4.63
C GLN A 223 -5.34 8.95 4.60
N ASN A 224 -5.49 9.92 3.71
CA ASN A 224 -6.78 10.48 3.34
C ASN A 224 -7.20 9.99 1.93
N HIS A 225 -8.49 10.04 1.64
CA HIS A 225 -9.08 9.65 0.35
C HIS A 225 -8.61 8.27 -0.13
N ALA A 226 -8.74 7.26 0.76
CA ALA A 226 -8.44 5.89 0.38
C ALA A 226 -9.33 5.38 -0.75
N ASP A 227 -8.82 4.46 -1.56
CA ASP A 227 -9.65 3.73 -2.51
C ASP A 227 -10.58 2.76 -1.73
N GLU A 228 -11.65 2.28 -2.35
CA GLU A 228 -12.69 1.41 -1.73
C GLU A 228 -12.13 0.11 -1.09
N ASP A 229 -10.98 -0.36 -1.60
CA ASP A 229 -10.29 -1.56 -1.14
C ASP A 229 -9.24 -1.29 -0.03
N GLU A 230 -9.25 -0.10 0.56
CA GLU A 230 -8.29 0.34 1.58
C GLU A 230 -9.01 1.01 2.75
N ALA A 231 -8.47 0.89 3.97
CA ALA A 231 -8.93 1.66 5.11
C ALA A 231 -8.65 3.15 4.90
N ASN A 232 -9.64 4.00 5.09
CA ASN A 232 -9.48 5.46 5.05
C ASN A 232 -9.13 5.96 6.45
N GLY A 233 -7.92 6.43 6.65
CA GLY A 233 -7.40 6.90 7.91
C GLY A 233 -6.17 6.14 8.36
N HIS A 234 -6.30 5.28 9.33
CA HIS A 234 -5.19 4.63 10.02
C HIS A 234 -4.89 3.23 9.48
N VAL A 235 -3.62 2.90 9.32
CA VAL A 235 -3.17 1.58 8.91
C VAL A 235 -1.98 1.15 9.75
N ILE A 236 -2.03 -0.08 10.25
CA ILE A 236 -0.88 -0.78 10.81
C ILE A 236 -0.35 -1.72 9.74
N GLY A 237 0.96 -1.69 9.49
CA GLY A 237 1.59 -2.51 8.48
C GLY A 237 2.68 -3.41 9.02
N ALA A 238 2.77 -4.62 8.47
CA ALA A 238 3.85 -5.57 8.72
C ALA A 238 4.27 -6.24 7.41
N GLY A 239 5.56 -6.18 7.10
CA GLY A 239 6.15 -6.78 5.92
C GLY A 239 7.28 -7.74 6.29
N TYR A 240 7.39 -8.84 5.57
CA TYR A 240 8.54 -9.74 5.62
C TYR A 240 9.15 -9.86 4.24
N THR A 241 10.48 -9.78 4.16
CA THR A 241 11.22 -9.93 2.90
C THR A 241 12.33 -10.96 3.06
N PHE A 242 12.34 -11.94 2.15
CA PHE A 242 13.44 -12.88 1.99
C PHE A 242 14.33 -12.48 0.80
N LYS A 243 15.65 -12.42 1.03
CA LYS A 243 16.66 -12.08 0.00
C LYS A 243 17.59 -13.27 -0.25
N PHE A 244 17.63 -13.71 -1.50
CA PHE A 244 18.53 -14.79 -1.94
C PHE A 244 19.94 -14.29 -2.20
#